data_7fa7350e9f5aaccd84b9592c51b8eb0a
#
_entry.id   7fa7350e9f5aaccd84b9592c51b8eb0a
#
_cell.length_a   1.000
_cell.length_b   1.000
_cell.length_c   1.000
_cell.angle_alpha   90.00
_cell.angle_beta   90.00
_cell.angle_gamma   90.00
#
_symmetry.space_group_name_H-M   'P 1'
#
loop_
_entity.id
_entity.type
_entity.pdbx_description
1 polymer ?
#
loop_
_entity_poly.entity_id
_entity_poly.type
_entity_poly.pdbx_seq_one_letter_code
_entity_poly.pdbx_strand_id
1 'polypeptide(L)' 'MARGPRKSLDDKIREKYEIIEALKTRIKSEQSELDAMLKEKQDKEIAELGGILRDSQLTAEEDKKILQDYVAGNTKQTA' A
#
# COMPACT_ATOMS: atom_id res chain seq x y z
N MET A 1 48.26 24.60 -2.80
CA MET A 1 47.00 24.49 -3.44
C MET A 1 45.89 24.16 -2.46
N ALA A 2 44.94 25.00 -2.41
CA ALA A 2 43.88 24.88 -1.42
C ALA A 2 42.78 23.98 -1.93
N ARG A 3 42.97 22.73 -1.84
CA ARG A 3 41.95 21.79 -2.12
C ARG A 3 41.34 21.31 -0.80
N GLY A 4 40.03 21.37 -0.67
CA GLY A 4 39.39 20.87 0.52
C GLY A 4 39.75 19.42 0.76
N PRO A 5 39.71 18.98 1.99
CA PRO A 5 39.98 17.58 2.31
C PRO A 5 39.01 16.68 1.56
N ARG A 6 39.56 15.63 0.99
CA ARG A 6 38.73 14.62 0.35
C ARG A 6 38.09 13.77 1.44
N LYS A 7 36.87 13.36 1.18
CA LYS A 7 36.21 12.42 2.05
C LYS A 7 36.94 11.10 2.02
N SER A 8 37.21 10.53 3.15
CA SER A 8 37.80 9.21 3.24
C SER A 8 36.81 8.15 2.77
N LEU A 9 37.30 6.96 2.48
CA LEU A 9 36.42 5.84 2.15
C LEU A 9 35.48 5.54 3.29
N ASP A 10 35.94 5.64 4.52
CA ASP A 10 35.08 5.44 5.70
C ASP A 10 33.96 6.45 5.76
N ASP A 11 34.22 7.71 5.43
CA ASP A 11 33.18 8.74 5.38
C ASP A 11 32.15 8.43 4.31
N LYS A 12 32.60 7.99 3.14
CA LYS A 12 31.71 7.62 2.05
C LYS A 12 30.85 6.43 2.41
N ILE A 13 31.40 5.46 3.11
CA ILE A 13 30.67 4.29 3.57
C ILE A 13 29.59 4.71 4.57
N ARG A 14 29.94 5.59 5.50
CA ARG A 14 28.97 6.10 6.48
C ARG A 14 27.83 6.81 5.80
N GLU A 15 28.14 7.67 4.82
CA GLU A 15 27.13 8.36 4.06
C GLU A 15 26.19 7.39 3.35
N LYS A 16 26.73 6.32 2.78
CA LYS A 16 25.90 5.30 2.12
C LYS A 16 24.98 4.61 3.11
N TYR A 17 25.46 4.29 4.30
CA TYR A 17 24.60 3.71 5.32
C TYR A 17 23.45 4.65 5.68
N GLU A 18 23.74 5.93 5.83
CA GLU A 18 22.71 6.93 6.14
C GLU A 18 21.67 7.02 5.02
N ILE A 19 22.11 7.02 3.77
CA ILE A 19 21.23 7.07 2.61
C ILE A 19 20.33 5.81 2.58
N ILE A 20 20.90 4.65 2.82
CA ILE A 20 20.17 3.39 2.84
C ILE A 20 19.09 3.42 3.92
N GLU A 21 19.43 3.90 5.11
CA GLU A 21 18.45 3.99 6.19
C GLU A 21 17.32 4.97 5.84
N ALA A 22 17.65 6.09 5.21
CA ALA A 22 16.64 7.05 4.78
C ALA A 22 15.72 6.45 3.71
N LEU A 23 16.29 5.68 2.78
CA LEU A 23 15.51 5.01 1.74
C LEU A 23 14.60 3.93 2.33
N LYS A 24 15.08 3.19 3.33
CA LYS A 24 14.26 2.19 4.02
C LYS A 24 13.06 2.83 4.68
N THR A 25 13.27 3.95 5.35
CA THR A 25 12.19 4.70 5.99
C THR A 25 11.18 5.19 4.95
N ARG A 26 11.66 5.70 3.84
CA ARG A 26 10.80 6.15 2.76
C ARG A 26 9.98 5.02 2.16
N ILE A 27 10.61 3.85 1.96
CA ILE A 27 9.90 2.68 1.46
C ILE A 27 8.75 2.30 2.39
N LYS A 28 9.00 2.28 3.70
CA LYS A 28 7.94 1.98 4.67
C LYS A 28 6.78 2.97 4.58
N SER A 29 7.10 4.25 4.44
CA SER A 29 6.11 5.30 4.31
C SER A 29 5.27 5.12 3.05
N GLU A 30 5.92 4.87 1.93
CA GLU A 30 5.23 4.65 0.66
C GLU A 30 4.36 3.39 0.71
N GLN A 31 4.84 2.33 1.34
CA GLN A 31 4.06 1.11 1.50
C GLN A 31 2.82 1.34 2.35
N SER A 32 2.94 2.14 3.42
CA SER A 32 1.79 2.50 4.24
C SER A 32 0.76 3.29 3.45
N GLU A 33 1.21 4.23 2.62
CA GLU A 33 0.32 5.01 1.76
C GLU A 33 -0.37 4.11 0.73
N LEU A 34 0.39 3.19 0.13
CA LEU A 34 -0.17 2.24 -0.82
C LEU A 34 -1.25 1.38 -0.18
N ASP A 35 -0.97 0.86 1.01
CA ASP A 35 -1.94 0.03 1.73
C ASP A 35 -3.22 0.81 2.03
N ALA A 36 -3.08 2.08 2.42
CA ALA A 36 -4.22 2.95 2.67
C ALA A 36 -5.03 3.19 1.39
N MET A 37 -4.36 3.39 0.27
CA MET A 37 -5.02 3.58 -1.02
C MET A 37 -5.74 2.32 -1.49
N LEU A 38 -5.13 1.17 -1.30
CA LEU A 38 -5.74 -0.10 -1.66
C LEU A 38 -7.00 -0.35 -0.84
N LYS A 39 -6.94 -0.03 0.45
CA LYS A 39 -8.10 -0.16 1.31
C LYS A 39 -9.21 0.80 0.89
N GLU A 40 -8.87 2.03 0.60
CA GLU A 40 -9.84 3.02 0.13
C GLU A 40 -10.51 2.57 -1.16
N LYS A 41 -9.72 2.07 -2.10
CA LYS A 41 -10.25 1.55 -3.36
C LYS A 41 -11.21 0.39 -3.12
N GLN A 42 -10.84 -0.54 -2.27
CA GLN A 42 -11.68 -1.68 -1.94
C GLN A 42 -12.99 -1.24 -1.28
N ASP A 43 -12.90 -0.30 -0.33
CA ASP A 43 -14.09 0.22 0.35
C ASP A 43 -15.05 0.88 -0.63
N LYS A 44 -14.54 1.63 -1.60
CA LYS A 44 -15.36 2.25 -2.63
C LYS A 44 -16.02 1.22 -3.54
N GLU A 45 -15.28 0.20 -3.94
CA GLU A 45 -15.82 -0.88 -4.77
C GLU A 45 -16.91 -1.66 -4.04
N ILE A 46 -16.71 -1.92 -2.75
CA ILE A 46 -17.71 -2.59 -1.92
C ILE A 46 -18.97 -1.72 -1.81
N ALA A 47 -18.82 -0.42 -1.62
CA ALA A 47 -19.95 0.49 -1.53
C ALA A 47 -20.74 0.53 -2.83
N GLU A 48 -20.06 0.56 -3.98
CA GLU A 48 -20.70 0.51 -5.29
C GLU A 48 -21.44 -0.80 -5.50
N LEU A 49 -20.79 -1.91 -5.16
CA LEU A 49 -21.39 -3.22 -5.27
C LEU A 49 -22.62 -3.33 -4.37
N GLY A 50 -22.54 -2.80 -3.15
CA GLY A 50 -23.68 -2.77 -2.22
C GLY A 50 -24.86 -2.01 -2.80
N GLY A 51 -24.61 -0.91 -3.52
CA GLY A 51 -25.66 -0.16 -4.21
C GLY A 51 -26.31 -0.98 -5.31
N ILE A 52 -25.50 -1.65 -6.13
CA ILE A 52 -26.00 -2.53 -7.19
C ILE A 52 -26.84 -3.67 -6.63
N LEU A 53 -26.38 -4.28 -5.56
CA LEU A 53 -27.09 -5.39 -4.93
C LEU A 53 -28.44 -4.95 -4.36
N ARG A 54 -28.52 -3.77 -3.77
CA ARG A 54 -29.80 -3.22 -3.29
C ARG A 54 -30.78 -3.02 -4.43
N ASP A 55 -30.29 -2.50 -5.55
CA ASP A 55 -31.13 -2.26 -6.72
C ASP A 55 -31.59 -3.57 -7.37
N SER A 56 -30.82 -4.65 -7.21
CA SER A 56 -31.16 -5.94 -7.80
C SER A 56 -32.17 -6.75 -6.98
N GLN A 57 -32.55 -6.25 -5.79
CA GLN A 57 -33.55 -6.90 -4.93
C GLN A 57 -33.17 -8.29 -4.43
N LEU A 58 -31.88 -8.52 -4.26
CA LEU A 58 -31.40 -9.78 -3.69
C LEU A 58 -31.65 -9.81 -2.18
N THR A 59 -31.68 -11.00 -1.62
CA THR A 59 -31.82 -11.17 -0.18
C THR A 59 -30.55 -10.71 0.53
N ALA A 60 -30.66 -10.40 1.83
CA ALA A 60 -29.50 -10.00 2.62
C ALA A 60 -28.43 -11.08 2.66
N GLU A 61 -28.84 -12.37 2.68
CA GLU A 61 -27.90 -13.48 2.69
C GLU A 61 -27.13 -13.58 1.36
N GLU A 62 -27.83 -13.38 0.26
CA GLU A 62 -27.19 -13.38 -1.06
C GLU A 62 -26.20 -12.23 -1.19
N ASP A 63 -26.58 -11.03 -0.75
CA ASP A 63 -25.73 -9.87 -0.72
C ASP A 63 -24.46 -10.12 0.08
N LYS A 64 -24.63 -10.69 1.27
CA LYS A 64 -23.51 -10.99 2.17
C LYS A 64 -22.52 -11.96 1.52
N LYS A 65 -23.04 -13.00 0.89
CA LYS A 65 -22.20 -14.00 0.23
C LYS A 65 -21.40 -13.38 -0.92
N ILE A 66 -22.04 -12.58 -1.74
CA ILE A 66 -21.38 -11.92 -2.86
C ILE A 66 -20.27 -10.99 -2.37
N LEU A 67 -20.53 -10.20 -1.33
CA LEU A 67 -19.54 -9.31 -0.76
C LEU A 67 -18.37 -10.06 -0.14
N GLN A 68 -18.65 -11.16 0.55
CA GLN A 68 -17.60 -11.99 1.15
C GLN A 68 -16.72 -12.62 0.08
N ASP A 69 -17.30 -13.12 -0.99
CA ASP A 69 -16.54 -13.71 -2.09
C ASP A 69 -15.67 -12.66 -2.78
N TYR A 70 -16.17 -11.45 -2.94
CA TYR A 70 -15.41 -10.35 -3.52
C TYR A 70 -14.20 -9.99 -2.67
N VAL A 71 -14.39 -9.84 -1.37
CA VAL A 71 -13.30 -9.50 -0.45
C VAL A 71 -12.24 -10.61 -0.43
N ALA A 72 -12.66 -11.86 -0.39
CA ALA A 72 -11.75 -13.01 -0.42
C ALA A 72 -10.93 -13.04 -1.71
N GLY A 73 -11.56 -12.75 -2.85
CA GLY A 73 -10.86 -12.67 -4.13
C GLY A 73 -9.80 -11.58 -4.14
N ASN A 74 -10.11 -10.40 -3.64
CA ASN A 74 -9.17 -9.29 -3.57
C ASN A 74 -8.00 -9.58 -2.65
N THR A 75 -8.27 -10.24 -1.53
CA THR A 75 -7.22 -10.64 -0.59
C THR A 75 -6.22 -11.58 -1.26
N LYS A 76 -6.69 -12.52 -2.07
CA LYS A 76 -5.83 -13.44 -2.81
C LYS A 76 -4.99 -12.72 -3.86
N GLN A 77 -5.52 -11.69 -4.48
CA GLN A 77 -4.83 -10.95 -5.53
C GLN A 77 -3.69 -10.08 -5.02
N THR A 78 -3.72 -9.71 -3.76
CA THR A 78 -2.71 -8.84 -3.17
C THR A 78 -1.52 -9.61 -2.58
N ALA A 79 -1.55 -10.90 -2.60
CA ALA A 79 -0.49 -11.72 -2.03
C ALA A 79 0.82 -11.64 -2.81
#